data_ca55339c769fcb5a87768974447e67a6
#
_entry.id   ca55339c769fcb5a87768974447e67a6
#
_cell.length_a   1.000
_cell.length_b   1.000
_cell.length_c   1.000
_cell.angle_alpha   90.00
_cell.angle_beta   90.00
_cell.angle_gamma   90.00
#
_symmetry.space_group_name_H-M   'P 1'
#
loop_
_entity.id
_entity.type
_entity.pdbx_description
1 polymer ?
#
loop_
_entity_poly.entity_id
_entity_poly.type
_entity_poly.pdbx_seq_one_letter_code
_entity_poly.pdbx_strand_id
1 'polypeptide(L)'
;VKYANLTRERLKELGVEFVDITDINEEGLFYDEADREKIQEKFRRENVKGIFFPHGNFGTEYVCARLAKEMGLPVLLWGPRDERPDENGVRLRDSQCGLFATGKVLRRFGVPFTYMTNCRLTDPEFERGIKDFLAVCNVVDTFRHTRILQIGPRPFDFWSTMCNEGELLEKFNIQLSPIPLPELTAEMKKVKA
;
A
#
# COMPACT_ATOMS: atom_id res chain seq x y z
N VAL A 1 22.48 1.97 1.81
CA VAL A 1 22.33 3.26 2.52
C VAL A 1 22.16 4.42 1.56
N LYS A 2 23.13 4.75 0.66
CA LYS A 2 23.08 5.93 -0.23
C LYS A 2 21.74 6.09 -0.98
N TYR A 3 21.28 5.05 -1.67
CA TYR A 3 20.01 5.11 -2.42
C TYR A 3 18.76 5.22 -1.53
N ALA A 4 18.79 4.63 -0.34
CA ALA A 4 17.72 4.80 0.62
C ALA A 4 17.57 6.26 1.04
N ASN A 5 18.68 6.95 1.32
CA ASN A 5 18.68 8.37 1.66
C ASN A 5 18.18 9.24 0.50
N LEU A 6 18.71 9.04 -0.70
CA LEU A 6 18.23 9.77 -1.90
C LEU A 6 16.73 9.56 -2.15
N THR A 7 16.23 8.36 -1.92
CA THR A 7 14.81 8.07 -2.06
C THR A 7 13.97 8.83 -1.02
N ARG A 8 14.41 8.86 0.25
CA ARG A 8 13.74 9.63 1.31
C ARG A 8 13.71 11.12 0.99
N GLU A 9 14.82 11.68 0.54
CA GLU A 9 14.91 13.09 0.11
C GLU A 9 13.92 13.36 -1.02
N ARG A 10 13.88 12.50 -2.04
CA ARG A 10 12.97 12.68 -3.17
C ARG A 10 11.50 12.57 -2.75
N LEU A 11 11.14 11.67 -1.85
CA LEU A 11 9.77 11.58 -1.32
C LEU A 11 9.37 12.84 -0.56
N LYS A 12 10.29 13.44 0.22
CA LYS A 12 10.05 14.73 0.90
C LYS A 12 9.83 15.87 -0.09
N GLU A 13 10.63 15.95 -1.16
CA GLU A 13 10.45 16.94 -2.23
C GLU A 13 9.08 16.82 -2.91
N LEU A 14 8.57 15.60 -3.04
CA LEU A 14 7.24 15.33 -3.60
C LEU A 14 6.10 15.56 -2.61
N GLY A 15 6.40 15.99 -1.38
CA GLY A 15 5.41 16.22 -0.33
C GLY A 15 4.76 14.96 0.21
N VAL A 16 5.43 13.79 0.10
CA VAL A 16 4.90 12.52 0.60
C VAL A 16 5.14 12.41 2.10
N GLU A 17 4.09 12.19 2.85
CA GLU A 17 4.20 11.77 4.25
C GLU A 17 4.54 10.28 4.30
N PHE A 18 5.63 9.91 4.98
CA PHE A 18 6.07 8.53 5.09
C PHE A 18 6.71 8.24 6.44
N VAL A 19 6.61 6.98 6.85
CA VAL A 19 7.27 6.42 8.02
C VAL A 19 8.44 5.58 7.53
N ASP A 20 9.64 5.91 7.94
CA ASP A 20 10.85 5.13 7.64
C ASP A 20 11.26 4.23 8.83
N ILE A 21 12.35 3.51 8.67
CA ILE A 21 12.87 2.54 9.64
C ILE A 21 14.27 2.89 10.14
N THR A 22 14.67 4.15 10.03
CA THR A 22 16.02 4.61 10.42
C THR A 22 16.30 4.53 11.91
N ASP A 23 15.27 4.41 12.74
CA ASP A 23 15.34 4.21 14.19
C ASP A 23 15.30 2.73 14.61
N ILE A 24 15.11 1.81 13.66
CA ILE A 24 15.02 0.37 13.95
C ILE A 24 16.42 -0.27 13.97
N ASN A 25 17.26 0.10 13.00
CA ASN A 25 18.65 -0.32 12.93
C ASN A 25 19.53 0.79 12.37
N GLU A 26 20.84 0.68 12.57
CA GLU A 26 21.82 1.71 12.24
C GLU A 26 21.82 2.10 10.74
N GLU A 27 21.54 1.15 9.85
CA GLU A 27 21.53 1.39 8.42
C GLU A 27 20.20 1.92 7.89
N GLY A 28 19.13 1.76 8.65
CA GLY A 28 17.76 2.07 8.21
C GLY A 28 17.33 1.24 6.99
N LEU A 29 17.78 -0.01 6.92
CA LEU A 29 17.48 -0.96 5.85
C LEU A 29 16.77 -2.19 6.40
N PHE A 30 15.90 -2.80 5.59
CA PHE A 30 15.18 -4.02 5.97
C PHE A 30 15.75 -5.24 5.23
N TYR A 31 16.56 -6.01 5.92
CA TYR A 31 17.17 -7.24 5.41
C TYR A 31 17.21 -8.38 6.44
N ASP A 32 16.92 -8.08 7.70
CA ASP A 32 16.93 -9.05 8.78
C ASP A 32 15.50 -9.32 9.29
N GLU A 33 15.16 -10.59 9.44
CA GLU A 33 13.88 -11.04 10.01
C GLU A 33 13.67 -10.55 11.44
N ALA A 34 14.78 -10.37 12.21
CA ALA A 34 14.71 -9.90 13.59
C ALA A 34 14.10 -8.49 13.74
N ASP A 35 14.18 -7.66 12.68
CA ASP A 35 13.59 -6.32 12.69
C ASP A 35 12.11 -6.30 12.29
N ARG A 36 11.59 -7.39 11.72
CA ARG A 36 10.25 -7.45 11.15
C ARG A 36 9.15 -7.06 12.14
N GLU A 37 9.18 -7.61 13.35
CA GLU A 37 8.16 -7.33 14.36
C GLU A 37 8.16 -5.85 14.79
N LYS A 38 9.34 -5.27 15.01
CA LYS A 38 9.50 -3.86 15.35
C LYS A 38 8.96 -2.95 14.24
N ILE A 39 9.22 -3.30 12.97
CA ILE A 39 8.71 -2.56 11.82
C ILE A 39 7.19 -2.65 11.75
N GLN A 40 6.61 -3.84 11.96
CA GLN A 40 5.16 -4.02 12.01
C GLN A 40 4.49 -3.18 13.09
N GLU A 41 5.02 -3.22 14.31
CA GLU A 41 4.50 -2.46 15.44
C GLU A 41 4.55 -0.96 15.13
N LYS A 42 5.68 -0.48 14.60
CA LYS A 42 5.83 0.90 14.19
C LYS A 42 4.80 1.28 13.13
N PHE A 43 4.69 0.52 12.06
CA PHE A 43 3.77 0.81 10.96
C PHE A 43 2.30 0.77 11.38
N ARG A 44 1.92 -0.12 12.31
CA ARG A 44 0.57 -0.14 12.89
C ARG A 44 0.31 1.07 13.76
N ARG A 45 1.25 1.44 14.64
CA ARG A 45 1.15 2.61 15.51
C ARG A 45 1.01 3.91 14.71
N GLU A 46 1.78 4.06 13.65
CA GLU A 46 1.76 5.23 12.76
C GLU A 46 0.63 5.17 11.70
N ASN A 47 -0.22 4.14 11.74
CA ASN A 47 -1.37 3.97 10.84
C ASN A 47 -1.00 4.03 9.35
N VAL A 48 0.09 3.37 8.96
CA VAL A 48 0.59 3.30 7.59
C VAL A 48 -0.45 2.67 6.66
N LYS A 49 -0.70 3.25 5.50
CA LYS A 49 -1.73 2.83 4.54
C LYS A 49 -1.20 2.03 3.34
N GLY A 50 0.10 1.99 3.16
CA GLY A 50 0.75 1.22 2.11
C GLY A 50 2.23 1.04 2.38
N ILE A 51 2.86 0.08 1.72
CA ILE A 51 4.28 -0.24 1.91
C ILE A 51 5.02 -0.04 0.61
N PHE A 52 6.05 0.78 0.63
CA PHE A 52 6.97 0.98 -0.48
C PHE A 52 8.30 0.27 -0.20
N PHE A 53 8.68 -0.68 -1.05
CA PHE A 53 9.96 -1.36 -1.01
C PHE A 53 10.89 -0.83 -2.11
N PRO A 54 11.76 0.15 -1.81
CA PRO A 54 12.79 0.60 -2.73
C PRO A 54 13.99 -0.36 -2.72
N HIS A 55 14.14 -1.15 -3.77
CA HIS A 55 15.26 -2.07 -3.93
C HIS A 55 16.48 -1.32 -4.48
N GLY A 56 17.30 -0.76 -3.61
CA GLY A 56 18.53 -0.05 -3.99
C GLY A 56 19.63 -0.96 -4.56
N ASN A 57 19.51 -2.27 -4.38
CA ASN A 57 20.29 -3.35 -4.96
C ASN A 57 19.41 -4.60 -5.00
N PHE A 58 19.96 -5.82 -4.99
CA PHE A 58 19.22 -7.08 -5.02
C PHE A 58 18.16 -7.15 -3.89
N GLY A 59 18.54 -6.83 -2.65
CA GLY A 59 17.66 -6.86 -1.50
C GLY A 59 17.44 -8.28 -0.94
N THR A 60 16.52 -8.39 0.04
CA THR A 60 16.18 -9.64 0.72
C THR A 60 14.69 -9.95 0.54
N GLU A 61 14.38 -10.83 -0.42
CA GLU A 61 13.01 -11.08 -0.89
C GLU A 61 12.05 -11.62 0.19
N TYR A 62 12.52 -12.53 1.04
CA TYR A 62 11.64 -13.22 2.00
C TYR A 62 11.17 -12.31 3.14
N VAL A 63 12.01 -11.42 3.66
CA VAL A 63 11.61 -10.49 4.73
C VAL A 63 10.57 -9.49 4.23
N CYS A 64 10.77 -8.95 3.02
CA CYS A 64 9.82 -8.05 2.39
C CYS A 64 8.45 -8.72 2.20
N ALA A 65 8.45 -9.95 1.68
CA ALA A 65 7.23 -10.68 1.40
C ALA A 65 6.47 -11.10 2.68
N ARG A 66 7.18 -11.48 3.75
CA ARG A 66 6.55 -11.76 5.04
C ARG A 66 5.91 -10.52 5.64
N LEU A 67 6.64 -9.41 5.71
CA LEU A 67 6.10 -8.14 6.19
C LEU A 67 4.85 -7.74 5.41
N ALA A 68 4.91 -7.78 4.08
CA ALA A 68 3.79 -7.44 3.22
C ALA A 68 2.56 -8.33 3.46
N LYS A 69 2.78 -9.66 3.62
CA LYS A 69 1.71 -10.63 3.91
C LYS A 69 1.01 -10.35 5.23
N GLU A 70 1.78 -10.07 6.28
CA GLU A 70 1.28 -9.88 7.64
C GLU A 70 0.62 -8.50 7.83
N MET A 71 1.07 -7.49 7.10
CA MET A 71 0.45 -6.16 7.12
C MET A 71 -0.84 -6.09 6.29
N GLY A 72 -0.94 -6.84 5.20
CA GLY A 72 -2.12 -6.86 4.33
C GLY A 72 -2.43 -5.52 3.67
N LEU A 73 -1.43 -4.66 3.52
CA LEU A 73 -1.55 -3.33 2.91
C LEU A 73 -1.15 -3.35 1.43
N PRO A 74 -1.56 -2.36 0.63
CA PRO A 74 -1.02 -2.16 -0.71
C PRO A 74 0.51 -2.11 -0.71
N VAL A 75 1.13 -2.72 -1.70
CA VAL A 75 2.58 -2.81 -1.84
C VAL A 75 3.03 -2.21 -3.15
N LEU A 76 4.06 -1.36 -3.08
CA LEU A 76 4.78 -0.85 -4.24
C LEU A 76 6.20 -1.42 -4.26
N LEU A 77 6.59 -2.01 -5.39
CA LEU A 77 7.96 -2.39 -5.68
C LEU A 77 8.58 -1.42 -6.68
N TRP A 78 9.75 -0.92 -6.37
CA TRP A 78 10.56 -0.13 -7.28
C TRP A 78 12.04 -0.32 -6.97
N GLY A 79 12.88 -0.19 -7.99
CA GLY A 79 14.32 -0.04 -7.86
C GLY A 79 14.85 0.95 -8.87
N PRO A 80 15.95 1.63 -8.55
CA PRO A 80 16.58 2.53 -9.51
C PRO A 80 17.03 1.76 -10.74
N ARG A 81 17.14 2.47 -11.86
CA ARG A 81 17.72 1.92 -13.08
C ARG A 81 19.16 1.50 -12.82
N ASP A 82 19.48 0.24 -13.08
CA ASP A 82 20.83 -0.28 -12.92
C ASP A 82 21.78 0.38 -13.93
N GLU A 83 22.98 0.68 -13.47
CA GLU A 83 24.04 1.24 -14.31
C GLU A 83 24.62 0.18 -15.25
N ARG A 84 25.33 0.64 -16.26
CA ARG A 84 26.16 -0.25 -17.08
C ARG A 84 27.30 -0.80 -16.22
N PRO A 85 27.75 -2.03 -16.47
CA PRO A 85 28.96 -2.55 -15.85
C PRO A 85 30.14 -1.57 -16.02
N ASP A 86 31.03 -1.58 -15.04
CA ASP A 86 32.26 -0.79 -15.12
C ASP A 86 33.21 -1.29 -16.23
N GLU A 87 34.39 -0.68 -16.37
CA GLU A 87 35.40 -1.04 -17.36
C GLU A 87 35.90 -2.51 -17.26
N ASN A 88 35.75 -3.12 -16.07
CA ASN A 88 36.10 -4.51 -15.80
C ASN A 88 34.94 -5.47 -15.95
N GLY A 89 33.78 -4.98 -16.40
CA GLY A 89 32.56 -5.77 -16.54
C GLY A 89 31.82 -6.06 -15.23
N VAL A 90 32.18 -5.39 -14.13
CA VAL A 90 31.58 -5.58 -12.82
C VAL A 90 30.29 -4.76 -12.70
N ARG A 91 29.20 -5.42 -12.33
CA ARG A 91 27.93 -4.74 -12.02
C ARG A 91 27.98 -4.13 -10.63
N LEU A 92 27.64 -2.85 -10.54
CA LEU A 92 27.58 -2.13 -9.26
C LEU A 92 26.30 -2.46 -8.48
N ARG A 93 25.19 -2.80 -9.20
CA ARG A 93 23.90 -3.12 -8.64
C ARG A 93 23.17 -4.12 -9.52
N ASP A 94 22.17 -4.77 -8.91
CA ASP A 94 21.28 -5.72 -9.60
C ASP A 94 19.85 -5.57 -9.06
N SER A 95 19.34 -4.33 -9.09
CA SER A 95 18.03 -3.97 -8.54
C SER A 95 16.90 -4.67 -9.29
N GLN A 96 16.99 -4.79 -10.60
CA GLN A 96 15.97 -5.44 -11.42
C GLN A 96 15.80 -6.92 -11.07
N CYS A 97 16.90 -7.63 -10.86
CA CYS A 97 16.88 -9.03 -10.45
C CYS A 97 16.20 -9.20 -9.08
N GLY A 98 16.56 -8.35 -8.12
CA GLY A 98 15.96 -8.34 -6.78
C GLY A 98 14.46 -8.05 -6.81
N LEU A 99 13.99 -7.17 -7.68
CA LEU A 99 12.56 -6.90 -7.88
C LEU A 99 11.80 -8.10 -8.45
N PHE A 100 12.39 -8.82 -9.41
CA PHE A 100 11.79 -10.05 -9.94
C PHE A 100 11.71 -11.14 -8.88
N ALA A 101 12.77 -11.31 -8.09
CA ALA A 101 12.81 -12.26 -6.99
C ALA A 101 11.75 -11.93 -5.92
N THR A 102 11.71 -10.70 -5.43
CA THR A 102 10.70 -10.24 -4.45
C THR A 102 9.28 -10.36 -5.02
N GLY A 103 9.04 -9.92 -6.26
CA GLY A 103 7.74 -10.05 -6.91
C GLY A 103 7.30 -11.50 -7.06
N LYS A 104 8.22 -12.44 -7.31
CA LYS A 104 7.93 -13.88 -7.35
C LYS A 104 7.47 -14.40 -5.98
N VAL A 105 8.13 -13.99 -4.90
CA VAL A 105 7.77 -14.45 -3.54
C VAL A 105 6.46 -13.81 -3.08
N LEU A 106 6.20 -12.54 -3.37
CA LEU A 106 4.91 -11.90 -3.11
C LEU A 106 3.76 -12.65 -3.78
N ARG A 107 3.91 -13.06 -5.04
CA ARG A 107 2.92 -13.89 -5.74
C ARG A 107 2.70 -15.24 -5.07
N ARG A 108 3.75 -15.91 -4.60
CA ARG A 108 3.65 -17.17 -3.85
C ARG A 108 2.87 -17.01 -2.55
N PHE A 109 2.98 -15.86 -1.90
CA PHE A 109 2.22 -15.52 -0.69
C PHE A 109 0.81 -15.01 -0.98
N GLY A 110 0.42 -14.86 -2.26
CA GLY A 110 -0.87 -14.28 -2.64
C GLY A 110 -1.00 -12.80 -2.27
N VAL A 111 0.12 -12.07 -2.19
CA VAL A 111 0.15 -10.64 -1.91
C VAL A 111 0.09 -9.86 -3.21
N PRO A 112 -0.96 -9.06 -3.44
CA PRO A 112 -1.01 -8.17 -4.59
C PRO A 112 0.00 -7.03 -4.42
N PHE A 113 0.64 -6.63 -5.50
CA PHE A 113 1.59 -5.53 -5.50
C PHE A 113 1.58 -4.77 -6.82
N THR A 114 1.96 -3.52 -6.76
CA THR A 114 2.24 -2.68 -7.93
C THR A 114 3.74 -2.72 -8.20
N TYR A 115 4.11 -2.93 -9.46
CA TYR A 115 5.48 -2.82 -9.93
C TYR A 115 5.65 -1.50 -10.69
N MET A 116 6.56 -0.65 -10.23
CA MET A 116 6.96 0.54 -10.95
C MET A 116 8.21 0.23 -11.78
N THR A 117 8.18 0.58 -13.06
CA THR A 117 9.32 0.40 -13.97
C THR A 117 10.59 0.99 -13.37
N ASN A 118 11.72 0.29 -13.49
CA ASN A 118 13.02 0.78 -13.05
C ASN A 118 13.35 2.11 -13.76
N CYS A 119 13.39 3.17 -13.00
CA CYS A 119 13.62 4.53 -13.46
C CYS A 119 14.54 5.25 -12.47
N ARG A 120 15.02 6.42 -12.84
CA ARG A 120 15.76 7.30 -11.93
C ARG A 120 14.79 8.03 -11.02
N LEU A 121 15.24 8.45 -9.86
CA LEU A 121 14.45 9.28 -8.93
C LEU A 121 13.97 10.60 -9.55
N THR A 122 14.72 11.11 -10.54
CA THR A 122 14.42 12.36 -11.26
C THR A 122 13.52 12.16 -12.48
N ASP A 123 13.27 10.92 -12.88
CA ASP A 123 12.43 10.65 -14.05
C ASP A 123 10.95 10.89 -13.73
N PRO A 124 10.14 11.39 -14.68
CA PRO A 124 8.71 11.64 -14.47
C PRO A 124 7.93 10.38 -14.07
N GLU A 125 8.41 9.21 -14.48
CA GLU A 125 7.82 7.91 -14.15
C GLU A 125 7.86 7.64 -12.65
N PHE A 126 8.91 8.08 -11.94
CA PHE A 126 9.00 7.92 -10.50
C PHE A 126 7.92 8.74 -9.79
N GLU A 127 7.82 10.02 -10.10
CA GLU A 127 6.81 10.90 -9.49
C GLU A 127 5.40 10.41 -9.77
N ARG A 128 5.09 10.05 -11.02
CA ARG A 128 3.79 9.50 -11.39
C ARG A 128 3.50 8.21 -10.64
N GLY A 129 4.45 7.26 -10.60
CA GLY A 129 4.26 5.98 -9.92
C GLY A 129 4.03 6.13 -8.41
N ILE A 130 4.68 7.09 -7.75
CA ILE A 130 4.41 7.41 -6.34
C ILE A 130 3.00 8.00 -6.18
N LYS A 131 2.59 8.96 -7.01
CA LYS A 131 1.24 9.55 -6.96
C LYS A 131 0.14 8.51 -7.18
N ASP A 132 0.32 7.64 -8.18
CA ASP A 132 -0.62 6.56 -8.47
C ASP A 132 -0.72 5.57 -7.30
N PHE A 133 0.41 5.24 -6.67
CA PHE A 133 0.42 4.37 -5.51
C PHE A 133 -0.28 4.99 -4.29
N LEU A 134 -0.07 6.27 -4.02
CA LEU A 134 -0.77 6.98 -2.94
C LEU A 134 -2.29 7.01 -3.21
N ALA A 135 -2.71 7.18 -4.45
CA ALA A 135 -4.12 7.07 -4.82
C ALA A 135 -4.68 5.67 -4.57
N VAL A 136 -3.93 4.59 -4.90
CA VAL A 136 -4.30 3.21 -4.58
C VAL A 136 -4.45 3.02 -3.07
N CYS A 137 -3.51 3.51 -2.26
CA CYS A 137 -3.58 3.41 -0.80
C CYS A 137 -4.85 4.08 -0.26
N ASN A 138 -5.16 5.29 -0.73
CA ASN A 138 -6.35 6.02 -0.33
C ASN A 138 -7.65 5.30 -0.73
N VAL A 139 -7.72 4.77 -1.94
CA VAL A 139 -8.89 4.01 -2.42
C VAL A 139 -9.10 2.75 -1.57
N VAL A 140 -8.04 1.98 -1.32
CA VAL A 140 -8.13 0.74 -0.53
C VAL A 140 -8.53 1.03 0.91
N ASP A 141 -7.94 2.06 1.53
CA ASP A 141 -8.27 2.46 2.90
C ASP A 141 -9.73 2.93 3.01
N THR A 142 -10.17 3.81 2.10
CA THR A 142 -11.56 4.30 2.06
C THR A 142 -12.54 3.15 1.84
N PHE A 143 -12.25 2.26 0.89
CA PHE A 143 -13.11 1.12 0.58
C PHE A 143 -13.29 0.20 1.78
N ARG A 144 -12.22 -0.13 2.50
CA ARG A 144 -12.26 -0.99 3.71
C ARG A 144 -12.98 -0.36 4.90
N HIS A 145 -13.18 0.95 4.89
CA HIS A 145 -13.90 1.70 5.95
C HIS A 145 -15.26 2.23 5.48
N THR A 146 -15.73 1.79 4.32
CA THR A 146 -17.01 2.23 3.76
C THR A 146 -18.17 1.82 4.66
N ARG A 147 -19.09 2.76 4.87
CA ARG A 147 -20.38 2.51 5.51
C ARG A 147 -21.48 2.92 4.53
N ILE A 148 -22.45 2.04 4.33
CA ILE A 148 -23.56 2.28 3.40
C ILE A 148 -24.83 2.45 4.22
N LEU A 149 -25.47 3.62 4.13
CA LEU A 149 -26.77 3.85 4.71
C LEU A 149 -27.85 3.39 3.73
N GLN A 150 -28.64 2.40 4.14
CA GLN A 150 -29.82 1.98 3.39
C GLN A 150 -31.07 2.64 3.97
N ILE A 151 -31.78 3.43 3.19
CA ILE A 151 -33.01 4.11 3.60
C ILE A 151 -34.21 3.30 3.12
N GLY A 152 -34.93 2.70 4.06
CA GLY A 152 -36.07 1.85 3.78
C GLY A 152 -35.73 0.50 3.13
N PRO A 153 -36.71 -0.38 2.96
CA PRO A 153 -36.53 -1.66 2.30
C PRO A 153 -36.45 -1.47 0.76
N ARG A 154 -35.76 -2.40 0.12
CA ARG A 154 -35.80 -2.56 -1.33
C ARG A 154 -37.27 -2.84 -1.77
N PRO A 155 -37.77 -2.25 -2.87
CA PRO A 155 -39.02 -2.69 -3.47
C PRO A 155 -39.00 -4.19 -3.80
N PHE A 156 -40.13 -4.89 -3.63
CA PHE A 156 -40.19 -6.35 -3.73
C PHE A 156 -39.64 -6.88 -5.07
N ASP A 157 -39.96 -6.24 -6.16
CA ASP A 157 -39.64 -6.63 -7.53
C ASP A 157 -38.28 -6.13 -8.04
N PHE A 158 -37.52 -5.34 -7.24
CA PHE A 158 -36.22 -4.81 -7.61
C PHE A 158 -35.08 -5.78 -7.24
N TRP A 159 -35.08 -6.92 -7.89
CA TRP A 159 -34.06 -7.97 -7.62
C TRP A 159 -32.65 -7.58 -8.04
N SER A 160 -32.51 -6.67 -9.02
CA SER A 160 -31.19 -6.14 -9.42
C SER A 160 -30.48 -5.37 -8.32
N THR A 161 -31.17 -4.94 -7.27
CA THR A 161 -30.60 -4.22 -6.13
C THR A 161 -30.27 -5.12 -4.94
N MET A 162 -30.44 -6.44 -5.09
CA MET A 162 -30.03 -7.39 -4.05
C MET A 162 -28.52 -7.38 -3.90
N CYS A 163 -28.04 -7.34 -2.66
CA CYS A 163 -26.63 -7.52 -2.33
C CYS A 163 -26.47 -8.53 -1.20
N ASN A 164 -25.31 -9.14 -1.12
CA ASN A 164 -24.96 -10.02 -0.01
C ASN A 164 -24.22 -9.22 1.07
N GLU A 165 -24.96 -8.77 2.07
CA GLU A 165 -24.42 -7.97 3.18
C GLU A 165 -23.34 -8.71 3.96
N GLY A 166 -23.49 -10.03 4.16
CA GLY A 166 -22.49 -10.86 4.82
C GLY A 166 -21.17 -10.87 4.04
N GLU A 167 -21.23 -11.02 2.73
CA GLU A 167 -20.05 -10.98 1.88
C GLU A 167 -19.35 -9.60 1.88
N LEU A 168 -20.13 -8.53 1.88
CA LEU A 168 -19.61 -7.16 1.99
C LEU A 168 -18.84 -6.97 3.30
N LEU A 169 -19.39 -7.46 4.41
CA LEU A 169 -18.76 -7.38 5.72
C LEU A 169 -17.51 -8.27 5.80
N GLU A 170 -17.64 -9.55 5.45
CA GLU A 170 -16.58 -10.55 5.61
C GLU A 170 -15.37 -10.29 4.72
N LYS A 171 -15.60 -9.94 3.43
CA LYS A 171 -14.50 -9.73 2.46
C LYS A 171 -13.92 -8.35 2.48
N PHE A 172 -14.72 -7.32 2.77
CA PHE A 172 -14.35 -5.94 2.55
C PHE A 172 -14.49 -5.05 3.79
N ASN A 173 -15.01 -5.57 4.89
CA ASN A 173 -15.32 -4.78 6.09
C ASN A 173 -16.31 -3.63 5.81
N ILE A 174 -17.15 -3.76 4.78
CA ILE A 174 -18.19 -2.79 4.44
C ILE A 174 -19.44 -3.11 5.26
N GLN A 175 -19.93 -2.12 6.01
CA GLN A 175 -21.15 -2.26 6.80
C GLN A 175 -22.31 -1.59 6.08
N LEU A 176 -23.43 -2.31 5.99
CA LEU A 176 -24.70 -1.76 5.57
C LEU A 176 -25.55 -1.49 6.82
N SER A 177 -26.02 -0.26 6.95
CA SER A 177 -26.82 0.22 8.10
C SER A 177 -28.21 0.62 7.63
N PRO A 178 -29.22 -0.27 7.78
CA PRO A 178 -30.58 0.05 7.37
C PRO A 178 -31.27 0.95 8.39
N ILE A 179 -31.99 1.95 7.91
CA ILE A 179 -32.90 2.77 8.71
C ILE A 179 -34.31 2.75 8.13
N PRO A 180 -35.37 2.72 8.97
CA PRO A 180 -36.75 2.80 8.49
C PRO A 180 -37.10 4.24 8.06
N LEU A 181 -38.05 4.37 7.11
CA LEU A 181 -38.52 5.67 6.63
C LEU A 181 -39.05 6.63 7.74
N PRO A 182 -39.71 6.18 8.80
CA PRO A 182 -40.10 7.04 9.90
C PRO A 182 -38.91 7.75 10.59
N GLU A 183 -37.79 7.06 10.74
CA GLU A 183 -36.57 7.64 11.30
C GLU A 183 -36.01 8.76 10.43
N LEU A 184 -35.90 8.51 9.11
CA LEU A 184 -35.51 9.54 8.16
C LEU A 184 -36.44 10.76 8.26
N THR A 185 -37.77 10.53 8.29
CA THR A 185 -38.75 11.62 8.38
C THR A 185 -38.59 12.42 9.68
N ALA A 186 -38.26 11.75 10.79
CA ALA A 186 -38.00 12.42 12.06
C ALA A 186 -36.73 13.30 11.99
N GLU A 187 -35.67 12.82 11.35
CA GLU A 187 -34.43 13.60 11.16
C GLU A 187 -34.64 14.80 10.21
N MET A 188 -35.38 14.61 9.12
CA MET A 188 -35.72 15.71 8.19
C MET A 188 -36.42 16.86 8.88
N LYS A 189 -37.30 16.61 9.86
CA LYS A 189 -38.00 17.66 10.64
C LYS A 189 -37.06 18.52 11.51
N LYS A 190 -35.86 18.04 11.81
CA LYS A 190 -34.86 18.75 12.60
C LYS A 190 -34.01 19.72 11.76
N VAL A 191 -34.00 19.53 10.44
CA VAL A 191 -33.27 20.42 9.51
C VAL A 191 -34.02 21.74 9.41
N LYS A 192 -33.38 22.82 9.84
CA LYS A 192 -33.90 24.17 9.67
C LYS A 192 -33.69 24.60 8.22
N ALA A 193 -34.71 25.21 7.62
CA ALA A 193 -34.63 25.81 6.28
C ALA A 193 -33.67 26.98 6.26
#